data_651abd546fbcf473b90152d6b452508e
#
_entry.id   651abd546fbcf473b90152d6b452508e
#
_cell.length_a   1.000
_cell.length_b   1.000
_cell.length_c   1.000
_cell.angle_alpha   90.00
_cell.angle_beta   90.00
_cell.angle_gamma   90.00
#
_symmetry.space_group_name_H-M   'P 1'
#
loop_
_entity.id
_entity.type
_entity.pdbx_description
1 polymer ?
#
loop_
_entity_poly.entity_id
_entity_poly.type
_entity_poly.pdbx_seq_one_letter_code
_entity_poly.pdbx_strand_id
1 'polypeptide(L)'
;MWLQHLTIKTFRNYKETKIDFNPKLNVFLGQNAQGKTNILEAIYFLALTRSHRTRTDKNLIHFDEEQLHLSGLLQKKTGSIPLEIDLTPKGRVTKVNHLKQARLSDYIGHMNVVLFAPEDLQLIKGAPSVRRKFIDIELGQIKPIYLSDLSNYNHILKQRNTYLKSSQKIDETFMSVLDDQLVEYGCRVIKHRIKFIKDLEKFGQKKHLEISNQSEKLSISYQSTVNFTNEKVLMDSFKIALEKSRSRDLFKKNTGVGPHRDDIAFYINGMDANFGSQGQHRSLVLSIKLAEIELMESITNESPILLLDDVMSELDNTRQLKLLETISQSIQTFITTTSLDHLQNLPENLSIFNIQNGKISVN
;
A
#
# COMPACT_ATOMS: atom_id res chain seq x y z
N MET A 1 -7.81 14.56 5.78
CA MET A 1 -7.08 15.26 4.67
C MET A 1 -7.86 15.13 3.38
N TRP A 2 -7.64 16.02 2.39
CA TRP A 2 -8.21 15.90 1.05
C TRP A 2 -7.35 16.60 0.01
N LEU A 3 -7.30 16.05 -1.20
CA LEU A 3 -6.59 16.58 -2.35
C LEU A 3 -7.50 17.62 -3.03
N GLN A 4 -7.09 18.89 -3.04
CA GLN A 4 -7.86 19.98 -3.63
C GLN A 4 -7.66 20.04 -5.14
N HIS A 5 -6.41 19.90 -5.56
CA HIS A 5 -6.00 20.12 -6.93
C HIS A 5 -4.99 19.06 -7.37
N LEU A 6 -5.08 18.62 -8.62
CA LEU A 6 -4.11 17.72 -9.27
C LEU A 6 -3.75 18.26 -10.64
N THR A 7 -2.47 18.42 -10.88
CA THR A 7 -1.91 18.68 -12.21
C THR A 7 -1.16 17.44 -12.69
N ILE A 8 -1.50 16.97 -13.85
CA ILE A 8 -0.88 15.84 -14.54
C ILE A 8 -0.24 16.36 -15.82
N LYS A 9 1.06 16.05 -16.04
CA LYS A 9 1.74 16.29 -17.31
C LYS A 9 2.46 15.02 -17.74
N THR A 10 2.18 14.61 -18.99
CA THR A 10 2.82 13.47 -19.66
C THR A 10 2.78 12.16 -18.86
N PHE A 11 1.63 11.86 -18.23
CA PHE A 11 1.41 10.65 -17.47
C PHE A 11 0.43 9.71 -18.18
N ARG A 12 0.83 8.50 -18.51
CA ARG A 12 0.03 7.51 -19.20
C ARG A 12 -0.55 8.07 -20.51
N ASN A 13 -1.91 8.15 -20.62
CA ASN A 13 -2.61 8.72 -21.75
C ASN A 13 -2.95 10.22 -21.60
N TYR A 14 -2.50 10.85 -20.49
CA TYR A 14 -2.71 12.28 -20.24
C TYR A 14 -1.49 13.10 -20.67
N LYS A 15 -1.65 14.02 -21.63
CA LYS A 15 -0.60 14.98 -22.00
C LYS A 15 -0.47 16.10 -20.99
N GLU A 16 -1.56 16.82 -20.76
CA GLU A 16 -1.66 17.84 -19.70
C GLU A 16 -3.11 17.93 -19.22
N THR A 17 -3.29 17.91 -17.91
CA THR A 17 -4.63 17.99 -17.29
C THR A 17 -4.50 18.64 -15.92
N LYS A 18 -5.47 19.52 -15.62
CA LYS A 18 -5.64 20.12 -14.29
C LYS A 18 -7.06 19.85 -13.82
N ILE A 19 -7.19 19.41 -12.58
CA ILE A 19 -8.46 18.98 -12.01
C ILE A 19 -8.57 19.58 -10.60
N ASP A 20 -9.71 20.22 -10.33
CA ASP A 20 -10.12 20.60 -8.98
C ASP A 20 -11.14 19.59 -8.46
N PHE A 21 -10.93 19.12 -7.24
CA PHE A 21 -11.71 18.02 -6.68
C PHE A 21 -12.69 18.48 -5.60
N ASN A 22 -13.78 17.74 -5.49
CA ASN A 22 -14.68 17.84 -4.37
C ASN A 22 -14.02 17.27 -3.10
N PRO A 23 -14.19 17.91 -1.93
CA PRO A 23 -13.62 17.39 -0.68
C PRO A 23 -14.22 16.08 -0.22
N LYS A 24 -15.34 15.62 -0.80
CA LYS A 24 -16.00 14.35 -0.44
C LYS A 24 -15.92 13.34 -1.56
N LEU A 25 -16.81 13.40 -2.53
CA LEU A 25 -16.95 12.36 -3.54
C LEU A 25 -16.66 12.87 -4.94
N ASN A 26 -15.77 12.15 -5.64
CA ASN A 26 -15.36 12.41 -7.00
C ASN A 26 -15.55 11.12 -7.83
N VAL A 27 -16.37 11.18 -8.84
CA VAL A 27 -16.69 10.03 -9.69
C VAL A 27 -16.09 10.24 -11.09
N PHE A 28 -15.22 9.33 -11.52
CA PHE A 28 -14.68 9.27 -12.86
C PHE A 28 -15.51 8.29 -13.70
N LEU A 29 -16.34 8.85 -14.56
CA LEU A 29 -17.26 8.12 -15.43
C LEU A 29 -16.69 8.01 -16.84
N GLY A 30 -16.81 6.85 -17.47
CA GLY A 30 -16.41 6.64 -18.88
C GLY A 30 -16.29 5.16 -19.23
N GLN A 31 -16.21 4.87 -20.52
CA GLN A 31 -16.02 3.51 -20.99
C GLN A 31 -14.65 2.94 -20.58
N ASN A 32 -14.46 1.62 -20.72
CA ASN A 32 -13.19 0.97 -20.43
C ASN A 32 -12.08 1.51 -21.35
N ALA A 33 -10.85 1.51 -20.85
CA ALA A 33 -9.66 2.01 -21.54
C ALA A 33 -9.63 3.53 -21.84
N GLN A 34 -10.57 4.34 -21.35
CA GLN A 34 -10.57 5.79 -21.56
C GLN A 34 -9.57 6.57 -20.68
N GLY A 35 -9.06 5.95 -19.62
CA GLY A 35 -8.07 6.56 -18.73
C GLY A 35 -8.53 6.78 -17.30
N LYS A 36 -9.71 6.30 -16.88
CA LYS A 36 -10.22 6.41 -15.49
C LYS A 36 -9.22 5.92 -14.46
N THR A 37 -8.79 4.67 -14.57
CA THR A 37 -7.79 4.06 -13.69
C THR A 37 -6.45 4.83 -13.71
N ASN A 38 -6.09 5.48 -14.82
CA ASN A 38 -4.84 6.24 -14.90
C ASN A 38 -4.87 7.50 -14.03
N ILE A 39 -6.03 8.12 -13.80
CA ILE A 39 -6.17 9.24 -12.84
C ILE A 39 -5.99 8.73 -11.41
N LEU A 40 -6.67 7.62 -11.04
CA LEU A 40 -6.47 7.00 -9.74
C LEU A 40 -5.00 6.59 -9.51
N GLU A 41 -4.37 6.03 -10.55
CA GLU A 41 -2.95 5.70 -10.54
C GLU A 41 -2.08 6.95 -10.33
N ALA A 42 -2.43 8.10 -10.92
CA ALA A 42 -1.71 9.36 -10.70
C ALA A 42 -1.84 9.86 -9.26
N ILE A 43 -3.04 9.81 -8.67
CA ILE A 43 -3.28 10.17 -7.25
C ILE A 43 -2.50 9.21 -6.33
N TYR A 44 -2.55 7.90 -6.58
CA TYR A 44 -1.81 6.90 -5.85
C TYR A 44 -0.29 7.10 -5.98
N PHE A 45 0.19 7.43 -7.18
CA PHE A 45 1.60 7.69 -7.44
C PHE A 45 2.06 8.98 -6.75
N LEU A 46 1.23 10.02 -6.73
CA LEU A 46 1.50 11.26 -5.98
C LEU A 46 1.64 10.99 -4.47
N ALA A 47 0.85 10.08 -3.91
CA ALA A 47 0.92 9.73 -2.49
C ALA A 47 2.15 8.86 -2.15
N LEU A 48 2.41 7.83 -2.95
CA LEU A 48 3.30 6.73 -2.60
C LEU A 48 4.56 6.64 -3.46
N THR A 49 4.69 7.51 -4.45
CA THR A 49 5.80 7.51 -5.41
C THR A 49 5.98 6.18 -6.14
N ARG A 50 4.96 5.35 -6.21
CA ARG A 50 4.95 4.04 -6.89
C ARG A 50 3.59 3.78 -7.53
N SER A 51 3.58 3.02 -8.62
CA SER A 51 2.34 2.53 -9.20
C SER A 51 1.88 1.25 -8.49
N HIS A 52 0.56 1.05 -8.40
CA HIS A 52 -0.02 -0.23 -7.99
C HIS A 52 -0.02 -1.25 -9.13
N ARG A 53 0.01 -0.80 -10.41
CA ARG A 53 -0.12 -1.63 -11.62
C ARG A 53 1.21 -2.05 -12.25
N THR A 54 2.27 -1.22 -12.14
CA THR A 54 3.56 -1.51 -12.77
C THR A 54 4.73 -1.28 -11.82
N ARG A 55 5.81 -2.03 -12.05
CA ARG A 55 7.10 -1.83 -11.35
C ARG A 55 8.07 -0.98 -12.18
N THR A 56 7.75 -0.73 -13.44
CA THR A 56 8.62 -0.03 -14.39
C THR A 56 8.14 1.41 -14.54
N ASP A 57 8.89 2.35 -14.02
CA ASP A 57 8.56 3.79 -14.02
C ASP A 57 8.37 4.33 -15.46
N LYS A 58 9.14 3.85 -16.43
CA LYS A 58 9.00 4.23 -17.84
C LYS A 58 7.58 4.02 -18.39
N ASN A 59 6.86 3.01 -17.88
CA ASN A 59 5.49 2.73 -18.28
C ASN A 59 4.47 3.77 -17.78
N LEU A 60 4.86 4.68 -16.89
CA LEU A 60 4.03 5.76 -16.38
C LEU A 60 4.11 7.01 -17.26
N ILE A 61 5.19 7.16 -18.01
CA ILE A 61 5.41 8.30 -18.89
C ILE A 61 4.53 8.15 -20.13
N HIS A 62 3.96 9.26 -20.60
CA HIS A 62 3.19 9.29 -21.84
C HIS A 62 4.03 8.80 -23.02
N PHE A 63 3.41 8.09 -23.94
CA PHE A 63 4.06 7.65 -25.18
C PHE A 63 4.69 8.87 -25.89
N ASP A 64 5.88 8.70 -26.43
CA ASP A 64 6.69 9.74 -27.11
C ASP A 64 7.29 10.82 -26.17
N GLU A 65 7.20 10.65 -24.84
CA GLU A 65 7.78 11.58 -23.87
C GLU A 65 8.86 10.89 -23.01
N GLU A 66 9.80 11.68 -22.47
CA GLU A 66 10.88 11.15 -21.64
C GLU A 66 10.71 11.44 -20.15
N GLN A 67 9.75 12.28 -19.79
CA GLN A 67 9.53 12.71 -18.42
C GLN A 67 8.05 12.86 -18.11
N LEU A 68 7.70 12.80 -16.84
CA LEU A 68 6.39 13.16 -16.34
C LEU A 68 6.49 14.13 -15.17
N HIS A 69 5.46 14.91 -14.98
CA HIS A 69 5.29 15.75 -13.80
C HIS A 69 3.89 15.56 -13.23
N LEU A 70 3.84 15.34 -11.90
CA LEU A 70 2.61 15.36 -11.11
C LEU A 70 2.76 16.38 -10.00
N SER A 71 1.75 17.20 -9.81
CA SER A 71 1.66 18.05 -8.61
C SER A 71 0.24 18.10 -8.08
N GLY A 72 0.11 18.22 -6.76
CA GLY A 72 -1.17 18.32 -6.08
C GLY A 72 -1.10 19.24 -4.88
N LEU A 73 -2.23 19.85 -4.55
CA LEU A 73 -2.41 20.63 -3.34
C LEU A 73 -3.24 19.82 -2.35
N LEU A 74 -2.59 19.37 -1.29
CA LEU A 74 -3.22 18.58 -0.23
C LEU A 74 -3.66 19.50 0.91
N GLN A 75 -4.94 19.45 1.29
CA GLN A 75 -5.45 20.14 2.47
C GLN A 75 -5.48 19.19 3.66
N LYS A 76 -4.82 19.58 4.74
CA LYS A 76 -4.84 18.94 6.05
C LYS A 76 -5.50 19.84 7.10
N LYS A 77 -5.76 19.30 8.29
CA LYS A 77 -6.17 20.11 9.45
C LYS A 77 -5.17 21.21 9.80
N THR A 78 -3.88 20.96 9.51
CA THR A 78 -2.76 21.87 9.80
C THR A 78 -2.49 22.91 8.70
N GLY A 79 -3.16 22.83 7.56
CA GLY A 79 -2.98 23.72 6.40
C GLY A 79 -2.77 23.00 5.09
N SER A 80 -2.55 23.76 4.02
CA SER A 80 -2.34 23.22 2.67
C SER A 80 -0.89 22.86 2.43
N ILE A 81 -0.63 21.74 1.78
CA ILE A 81 0.71 21.20 1.49
C ILE A 81 0.80 20.91 -0.01
N PRO A 82 1.59 21.66 -0.78
CA PRO A 82 1.94 21.31 -2.16
C PRO A 82 2.85 20.06 -2.18
N LEU A 83 2.46 19.08 -3.00
CA LEU A 83 3.23 17.87 -3.27
C LEU A 83 3.57 17.81 -4.75
N GLU A 84 4.82 17.46 -5.09
CA GLU A 84 5.27 17.37 -6.47
C GLU A 84 6.14 16.13 -6.69
N ILE A 85 6.02 15.53 -7.87
CA ILE A 85 6.87 14.43 -8.34
C ILE A 85 7.27 14.73 -9.78
N ASP A 86 8.57 14.79 -10.02
CA ASP A 86 9.19 14.79 -11.34
C ASP A 86 9.85 13.42 -11.57
N LEU A 87 9.51 12.75 -12.65
CA LEU A 87 10.20 11.54 -13.11
C LEU A 87 10.87 11.81 -14.45
N THR A 88 12.17 11.61 -14.48
CA THR A 88 13.01 11.83 -15.65
C THR A 88 13.93 10.63 -15.89
N PRO A 89 14.66 10.53 -17.01
CA PRO A 89 15.68 9.50 -17.22
C PRO A 89 16.78 9.48 -16.12
N LYS A 90 16.99 10.61 -15.45
CA LYS A 90 17.96 10.74 -14.33
C LYS A 90 17.40 10.22 -13.00
N GLY A 91 16.13 9.87 -12.95
CA GLY A 91 15.46 9.36 -11.77
C GLY A 91 14.30 10.25 -11.30
N ARG A 92 13.86 9.98 -10.09
CA ARG A 92 12.69 10.61 -9.46
C ARG A 92 13.11 11.70 -8.50
N VAL A 93 12.45 12.85 -8.58
CA VAL A 93 12.59 13.97 -7.65
C VAL A 93 11.23 14.22 -7.01
N THR A 94 11.17 14.25 -5.68
CA THR A 94 9.96 14.55 -4.91
C THR A 94 10.15 15.85 -4.15
N LYS A 95 9.08 16.67 -4.04
CA LYS A 95 9.10 17.93 -3.31
C LYS A 95 7.86 18.03 -2.41
N VAL A 96 8.05 18.60 -1.23
CA VAL A 96 7.02 18.96 -0.26
C VAL A 96 7.18 20.44 0.03
N ASN A 97 6.13 21.24 -0.08
CA ASN A 97 6.20 22.69 0.00
C ASN A 97 7.28 23.29 -0.93
N HIS A 98 7.38 22.75 -2.16
CA HIS A 98 8.37 23.11 -3.18
C HIS A 98 9.83 22.79 -2.80
N LEU A 99 10.08 22.20 -1.63
CA LEU A 99 11.39 21.79 -1.15
C LEU A 99 11.68 20.35 -1.55
N LYS A 100 12.79 20.13 -2.25
CA LYS A 100 13.24 18.79 -2.66
C LYS A 100 13.51 17.92 -1.45
N GLN A 101 12.98 16.72 -1.45
CA GLN A 101 13.20 15.73 -0.41
C GLN A 101 14.47 14.91 -0.72
N ALA A 102 15.28 14.68 0.32
CA ALA A 102 16.52 13.90 0.18
C ALA A 102 16.24 12.41 0.00
N ARG A 103 15.19 11.92 0.65
CA ARG A 103 14.78 10.51 0.63
C ARG A 103 13.29 10.39 0.34
N LEU A 104 12.88 9.29 -0.28
CA LEU A 104 11.46 8.98 -0.49
C LEU A 104 10.70 8.79 0.83
N SER A 105 11.39 8.32 1.88
CA SER A 105 10.83 8.22 3.23
C SER A 105 10.42 9.57 3.82
N ASP A 106 11.04 10.66 3.37
CA ASP A 106 10.73 12.01 3.85
C ASP A 106 9.52 12.62 3.11
N TYR A 107 9.14 12.01 1.99
CA TYR A 107 7.97 12.37 1.19
C TYR A 107 6.72 11.53 1.53
N ILE A 108 6.90 10.20 1.68
CA ILE A 108 5.80 9.27 1.96
C ILE A 108 5.22 9.56 3.35
N GLY A 109 3.88 9.53 3.48
CA GLY A 109 3.15 9.82 4.72
C GLY A 109 2.63 11.26 4.81
N HIS A 110 3.01 12.15 3.88
CA HIS A 110 2.32 13.45 3.79
C HIS A 110 0.89 13.29 3.29
N MET A 111 0.65 12.41 2.34
CA MET A 111 -0.66 12.04 1.81
C MET A 111 -0.87 10.54 2.01
N ASN A 112 -1.89 10.17 2.80
CA ASN A 112 -2.24 8.78 3.03
C ASN A 112 -3.41 8.38 2.11
N VAL A 113 -3.29 7.22 1.48
CA VAL A 113 -4.31 6.69 0.57
C VAL A 113 -4.61 5.23 0.89
N VAL A 114 -5.87 4.84 0.78
CA VAL A 114 -6.30 3.44 0.78
C VAL A 114 -6.87 3.14 -0.59
N LEU A 115 -6.26 2.20 -1.29
CA LEU A 115 -6.72 1.76 -2.60
C LEU A 115 -7.50 0.46 -2.47
N PHE A 116 -8.68 0.43 -3.08
CA PHE A 116 -9.43 -0.77 -3.41
C PHE A 116 -9.30 -1.02 -4.91
N ALA A 117 -8.82 -2.20 -5.27
CA ALA A 117 -8.67 -2.62 -6.66
C ALA A 117 -9.01 -4.11 -6.80
N PRO A 118 -9.37 -4.59 -8.01
CA PRO A 118 -9.67 -6.01 -8.24
C PRO A 118 -8.54 -6.96 -7.80
N GLU A 119 -7.30 -6.48 -7.88
CA GLU A 119 -6.10 -7.23 -7.48
C GLU A 119 -6.01 -7.49 -5.98
N ASP A 120 -6.78 -6.80 -5.14
CA ASP A 120 -6.73 -6.99 -3.68
C ASP A 120 -7.11 -8.40 -3.22
N LEU A 121 -7.86 -9.16 -4.03
CA LEU A 121 -8.09 -10.59 -3.79
C LEU A 121 -6.80 -11.41 -3.72
N GLN A 122 -5.70 -10.92 -4.31
CA GLN A 122 -4.37 -11.52 -4.20
C GLN A 122 -3.79 -11.44 -2.78
N LEU A 123 -4.31 -10.61 -1.89
CA LEU A 123 -3.95 -10.64 -0.46
C LEU A 123 -4.22 -12.01 0.15
N ILE A 124 -5.29 -12.66 -0.28
CA ILE A 124 -5.68 -13.97 0.24
C ILE A 124 -5.03 -15.07 -0.58
N LYS A 125 -5.24 -15.08 -1.90
CA LYS A 125 -4.81 -16.17 -2.79
C LYS A 125 -3.39 -16.04 -3.33
N GLY A 126 -2.80 -14.86 -3.20
CA GLY A 126 -1.49 -14.56 -3.78
C GLY A 126 -0.31 -15.09 -2.97
N ALA A 127 0.88 -14.94 -3.54
CA ALA A 127 2.14 -15.33 -2.89
C ALA A 127 2.44 -14.46 -1.64
N PRO A 128 3.25 -14.95 -0.69
CA PRO A 128 3.70 -14.19 0.48
C PRO A 128 4.31 -12.82 0.17
N SER A 129 4.90 -12.67 -1.01
CA SER A 129 5.45 -11.37 -1.47
C SER A 129 4.39 -10.29 -1.66
N VAL A 130 3.14 -10.66 -2.01
CA VAL A 130 2.01 -9.73 -2.13
C VAL A 130 1.64 -9.19 -0.76
N ARG A 131 1.50 -10.08 0.23
CA ARG A 131 1.17 -9.73 1.62
C ARG A 131 2.26 -8.89 2.28
N ARG A 132 3.54 -9.23 2.07
CA ARG A 132 4.64 -8.38 2.55
C ARG A 132 4.62 -6.98 1.91
N LYS A 133 4.39 -6.91 0.58
CA LYS A 133 4.28 -5.63 -0.12
C LYS A 133 3.14 -4.78 0.44
N PHE A 134 2.00 -5.40 0.75
CA PHE A 134 0.87 -4.76 1.41
C PHE A 134 1.28 -4.12 2.74
N ILE A 135 1.85 -4.92 3.68
CA ILE A 135 2.32 -4.36 4.97
C ILE A 135 3.32 -3.22 4.76
N ASP A 136 4.28 -3.39 3.86
CA ASP A 136 5.35 -2.41 3.65
C ASP A 136 4.82 -1.08 3.09
N ILE A 137 3.74 -1.13 2.30
CA ILE A 137 3.05 0.05 1.79
C ILE A 137 2.29 0.73 2.92
N GLU A 138 1.46 -0.02 3.65
CA GLU A 138 0.56 0.56 4.66
C GLU A 138 1.35 1.09 5.86
N LEU A 139 2.30 0.31 6.39
CA LEU A 139 3.22 0.79 7.43
C LEU A 139 4.06 1.98 6.99
N GLY A 140 4.51 1.97 5.72
CA GLY A 140 5.31 3.06 5.17
C GLY A 140 4.58 4.40 5.18
N GLN A 141 3.27 4.40 4.96
CA GLN A 141 2.44 5.60 4.96
C GLN A 141 2.27 6.22 6.35
N ILE A 142 2.20 5.39 7.39
CA ILE A 142 1.84 5.83 8.76
C ILE A 142 3.05 5.93 9.69
N LYS A 143 4.20 5.37 9.29
CA LYS A 143 5.37 5.30 10.15
C LYS A 143 6.68 5.49 9.37
N PRO A 144 7.16 6.72 9.18
CA PRO A 144 8.37 7.01 8.40
C PRO A 144 9.62 6.24 8.86
N ILE A 145 9.77 6.03 10.19
CA ILE A 145 10.90 5.26 10.75
C ILE A 145 10.93 3.82 10.22
N TYR A 146 9.76 3.22 9.95
CA TYR A 146 9.68 1.89 9.37
C TYR A 146 10.33 1.82 7.98
N LEU A 147 10.11 2.84 7.13
CA LEU A 147 10.72 2.90 5.80
C LEU A 147 12.25 2.98 5.88
N SER A 148 12.77 3.72 6.87
CA SER A 148 14.21 3.80 7.11
C SER A 148 14.77 2.45 7.56
N ASP A 149 14.14 1.79 8.55
CA ASP A 149 14.56 0.48 9.04
C ASP A 149 14.48 -0.59 7.94
N LEU A 150 13.40 -0.59 7.13
CA LEU A 150 13.24 -1.50 5.99
C LEU A 150 14.29 -1.27 4.90
N SER A 151 14.62 -0.01 4.62
CA SER A 151 15.66 0.36 3.65
C SER A 151 17.02 -0.14 4.10
N ASN A 152 17.39 0.10 5.36
CA ASN A 152 18.65 -0.37 5.94
C ASN A 152 18.71 -1.90 5.94
N TYR A 153 17.64 -2.56 6.39
CA TYR A 153 17.54 -4.02 6.33
C TYR A 153 17.78 -4.57 4.91
N ASN A 154 17.09 -4.01 3.91
CA ASN A 154 17.24 -4.44 2.53
C ASN A 154 18.63 -4.16 1.97
N HIS A 155 19.28 -3.07 2.39
CA HIS A 155 20.65 -2.76 2.00
C HIS A 155 21.63 -3.82 2.52
N ILE A 156 21.58 -4.15 3.82
CA ILE A 156 22.42 -5.18 4.43
C ILE A 156 22.12 -6.56 3.85
N LEU A 157 20.83 -6.90 3.66
CA LEU A 157 20.43 -8.14 3.01
C LEU A 157 21.05 -8.29 1.61
N LYS A 158 21.05 -7.21 0.83
CA LYS A 158 21.69 -7.20 -0.49
C LYS A 158 23.20 -7.41 -0.39
N GLN A 159 23.87 -6.75 0.55
CA GLN A 159 25.31 -6.92 0.78
C GLN A 159 25.63 -8.38 1.16
N ARG A 160 24.89 -8.94 2.15
CA ARG A 160 25.05 -10.34 2.56
C ARG A 160 24.84 -11.32 1.41
N ASN A 161 23.77 -11.16 0.64
CA ASN A 161 23.49 -12.03 -0.51
C ASN A 161 24.53 -11.88 -1.63
N THR A 162 25.08 -10.67 -1.84
CA THR A 162 26.19 -10.47 -2.79
C THR A 162 27.45 -11.17 -2.30
N TYR A 163 27.77 -11.06 -1.02
CA TYR A 163 28.92 -11.75 -0.42
C TYR A 163 28.80 -13.27 -0.52
N LEU A 164 27.63 -13.85 -0.22
CA LEU A 164 27.35 -15.28 -0.39
C LEU A 164 27.53 -15.77 -1.84
N LYS A 165 27.33 -14.90 -2.82
CA LYS A 165 27.47 -15.24 -4.26
C LYS A 165 28.91 -15.14 -4.77
N SER A 166 29.65 -14.14 -4.31
CA SER A 166 30.95 -13.77 -4.86
C SER A 166 32.13 -14.45 -4.19
N SER A 167 31.98 -14.92 -2.93
CA SER A 167 33.09 -15.43 -2.17
C SER A 167 33.27 -16.92 -2.35
N GLN A 168 34.46 -17.35 -2.76
CA GLN A 168 34.86 -18.78 -2.80
C GLN A 168 35.16 -19.31 -1.37
N LYS A 169 35.71 -18.44 -0.51
CA LYS A 169 35.95 -18.72 0.90
C LYS A 169 35.33 -17.61 1.75
N ILE A 170 34.50 -17.98 2.66
CA ILE A 170 33.81 -17.05 3.56
C ILE A 170 34.75 -16.62 4.69
N ASP A 171 34.89 -15.32 4.89
CA ASP A 171 35.47 -14.75 6.10
C ASP A 171 34.37 -14.70 7.18
N GLU A 172 34.55 -15.48 8.23
CA GLU A 172 33.56 -15.63 9.30
C GLU A 172 33.40 -14.29 10.09
N THR A 173 34.45 -13.52 10.25
CA THR A 173 34.39 -12.22 10.94
C THR A 173 33.53 -11.24 10.16
N PHE A 174 33.78 -11.14 8.86
CA PHE A 174 32.99 -10.23 7.99
C PHE A 174 31.51 -10.68 7.90
N MET A 175 31.27 -12.00 7.80
CA MET A 175 29.92 -12.54 7.80
C MET A 175 29.18 -12.23 9.11
N SER A 176 29.85 -12.36 10.27
CA SER A 176 29.28 -12.04 11.57
C SER A 176 28.86 -10.57 11.66
N VAL A 177 29.66 -9.64 11.15
CA VAL A 177 29.31 -8.21 11.11
C VAL A 177 28.03 -7.97 10.28
N LEU A 178 27.92 -8.63 9.11
CA LEU A 178 26.70 -8.52 8.28
C LEU A 178 25.49 -9.14 8.95
N ASP A 179 25.67 -10.28 9.65
CA ASP A 179 24.61 -10.95 10.39
C ASP A 179 24.12 -10.09 11.57
N ASP A 180 25.03 -9.46 12.34
CA ASP A 180 24.66 -8.58 13.45
C ASP A 180 23.85 -7.36 12.97
N GLN A 181 24.26 -6.70 11.90
CA GLN A 181 23.51 -5.59 11.32
C GLN A 181 22.15 -6.05 10.76
N LEU A 182 22.11 -7.22 10.10
CA LEU A 182 20.88 -7.78 9.56
C LEU A 182 19.87 -8.09 10.68
N VAL A 183 20.35 -8.64 11.79
CA VAL A 183 19.55 -8.91 13.00
C VAL A 183 19.01 -7.63 13.59
N GLU A 184 19.84 -6.61 13.76
CA GLU A 184 19.45 -5.33 14.34
C GLU A 184 18.26 -4.71 13.59
N TYR A 185 18.43 -4.45 12.30
CA TYR A 185 17.36 -3.85 11.47
C TYR A 185 16.19 -4.81 11.25
N GLY A 186 16.46 -6.11 11.09
CA GLY A 186 15.44 -7.12 10.92
C GLY A 186 14.51 -7.22 12.12
N CYS A 187 15.03 -7.16 13.35
CA CYS A 187 14.22 -7.14 14.57
C CYS A 187 13.31 -5.91 14.63
N ARG A 188 13.80 -4.74 14.23
CA ARG A 188 12.98 -3.52 14.18
C ARG A 188 11.82 -3.68 13.19
N VAL A 189 12.10 -4.18 11.98
CA VAL A 189 11.07 -4.46 10.96
C VAL A 189 10.03 -5.45 11.48
N ILE A 190 10.44 -6.58 12.08
CA ILE A 190 9.54 -7.60 12.64
C ILE A 190 8.63 -7.00 13.72
N LYS A 191 9.20 -6.25 14.68
CA LYS A 191 8.42 -5.60 15.75
C LYS A 191 7.36 -4.65 15.20
N HIS A 192 7.71 -3.83 14.20
CA HIS A 192 6.76 -2.93 13.55
C HIS A 192 5.62 -3.70 12.88
N ARG A 193 5.93 -4.78 12.16
CA ARG A 193 4.94 -5.60 11.46
C ARG A 193 4.00 -6.32 12.43
N ILE A 194 4.52 -6.90 13.51
CA ILE A 194 3.70 -7.57 14.54
C ILE A 194 2.70 -6.59 15.14
N LYS A 195 3.19 -5.40 15.54
CA LYS A 195 2.31 -4.37 16.09
C LYS A 195 1.23 -3.97 15.10
N PHE A 196 1.60 -3.70 13.85
CA PHE A 196 0.67 -3.33 12.78
C PHE A 196 -0.39 -4.40 12.56
N ILE A 197 0.00 -5.68 12.47
CA ILE A 197 -0.93 -6.80 12.26
C ILE A 197 -1.90 -6.94 13.43
N LYS A 198 -1.42 -6.77 14.66
CA LYS A 198 -2.27 -6.80 15.86
C LYS A 198 -3.29 -5.66 15.86
N ASP A 199 -2.84 -4.46 15.49
CA ASP A 199 -3.72 -3.28 15.42
C ASP A 199 -4.74 -3.44 14.26
N LEU A 200 -4.28 -3.92 13.09
CA LEU A 200 -5.14 -4.21 11.94
C LEU A 200 -6.18 -5.30 12.24
N GLU A 201 -5.79 -6.37 12.94
CA GLU A 201 -6.70 -7.43 13.37
C GLU A 201 -7.82 -6.88 14.24
N LYS A 202 -7.50 -6.01 15.20
CA LYS A 202 -8.50 -5.41 16.10
C LYS A 202 -9.60 -4.67 15.34
N PHE A 203 -9.24 -3.82 14.38
CA PHE A 203 -10.20 -3.10 13.55
C PHE A 203 -10.87 -4.05 12.53
N GLY A 204 -10.09 -4.96 11.94
CA GLY A 204 -10.57 -5.93 10.97
C GLY A 204 -11.62 -6.88 11.51
N GLN A 205 -11.47 -7.36 12.75
CA GLN A 205 -12.47 -8.20 13.43
C GLN A 205 -13.83 -7.51 13.53
N LYS A 206 -13.83 -6.24 13.95
CA LYS A 206 -15.06 -5.45 14.05
C LYS A 206 -15.72 -5.30 12.69
N LYS A 207 -14.97 -4.89 11.67
CA LYS A 207 -15.51 -4.71 10.30
C LYS A 207 -16.00 -6.03 9.70
N HIS A 208 -15.27 -7.11 9.92
CA HIS A 208 -15.66 -8.41 9.37
C HIS A 208 -16.95 -8.94 10.00
N LEU A 209 -17.13 -8.77 11.31
CA LEU A 209 -18.40 -9.09 11.98
C LEU A 209 -19.56 -8.26 11.42
N GLU A 210 -19.36 -6.95 11.20
CA GLU A 210 -20.37 -6.06 10.61
C GLU A 210 -20.77 -6.49 9.19
N ILE A 211 -19.79 -6.84 8.34
CA ILE A 211 -20.00 -7.24 6.94
C ILE A 211 -20.60 -8.62 6.82
N SER A 212 -20.22 -9.56 7.70
CA SER A 212 -20.71 -10.93 7.70
C SER A 212 -22.02 -11.13 8.50
N ASN A 213 -22.68 -10.04 8.92
CA ASN A 213 -23.87 -10.10 9.79
C ASN A 213 -23.64 -10.96 11.04
N GLN A 214 -22.51 -10.76 11.74
CA GLN A 214 -22.09 -11.42 12.98
C GLN A 214 -21.84 -12.93 12.83
N SER A 215 -21.71 -13.46 11.60
CA SER A 215 -21.55 -14.90 11.36
C SER A 215 -20.12 -15.39 11.29
N GLU A 216 -19.16 -14.50 11.03
CA GLU A 216 -17.76 -14.86 10.77
C GLU A 216 -16.79 -14.07 11.64
N LYS A 217 -15.86 -14.76 12.29
CA LYS A 217 -14.80 -14.18 13.11
C LYS A 217 -13.49 -14.19 12.33
N LEU A 218 -12.93 -13.00 12.08
CA LEU A 218 -11.61 -12.82 11.46
C LEU A 218 -10.51 -12.97 12.50
N SER A 219 -9.39 -13.62 12.13
CA SER A 219 -8.11 -13.47 12.81
C SER A 219 -6.96 -13.35 11.80
N ILE A 220 -5.92 -12.60 12.18
CA ILE A 220 -4.76 -12.32 11.36
C ILE A 220 -3.50 -12.69 12.14
N SER A 221 -2.61 -13.48 11.55
CA SER A 221 -1.39 -13.94 12.19
C SER A 221 -0.15 -13.54 11.39
N TYR A 222 0.84 -12.95 12.06
CA TYR A 222 2.16 -12.74 11.47
C TYR A 222 2.99 -14.02 11.61
N GLN A 223 3.41 -14.57 10.49
CA GLN A 223 4.19 -15.82 10.41
C GLN A 223 5.65 -15.48 10.19
N SER A 224 6.43 -15.45 11.26
CA SER A 224 7.85 -15.20 11.20
C SER A 224 8.65 -16.48 10.89
N THR A 225 9.69 -16.34 10.06
CA THR A 225 10.70 -17.38 9.85
C THR A 225 11.69 -17.50 11.01
N VAL A 226 11.69 -16.51 11.91
CA VAL A 226 12.41 -16.52 13.17
C VAL A 226 11.47 -17.03 14.25
N ASN A 227 11.78 -18.14 14.91
CA ASN A 227 10.97 -18.68 15.98
C ASN A 227 11.35 -18.02 17.31
N PHE A 228 10.46 -17.24 17.90
CA PHE A 228 10.65 -16.56 19.20
C PHE A 228 9.34 -16.55 20.00
N THR A 229 9.45 -16.53 21.31
CA THR A 229 8.30 -16.54 22.24
C THR A 229 7.84 -15.13 22.62
N ASN A 230 8.76 -14.17 22.67
CA ASN A 230 8.46 -12.79 22.98
C ASN A 230 9.53 -11.85 22.38
N GLU A 231 9.26 -10.55 22.36
CA GLU A 231 10.15 -9.55 21.75
C GLU A 231 11.52 -9.41 22.44
N LYS A 232 11.65 -9.81 23.70
CA LYS A 232 12.93 -9.70 24.44
C LYS A 232 13.97 -10.67 23.90
N VAL A 233 13.54 -11.88 23.51
CA VAL A 233 14.42 -12.93 22.97
C VAL A 233 14.53 -12.91 21.44
N LEU A 234 13.83 -12.00 20.76
CA LEU A 234 13.79 -11.96 19.30
C LEU A 234 15.19 -11.82 18.66
N MET A 235 16.04 -10.97 19.24
CA MET A 235 17.39 -10.72 18.72
C MET A 235 18.26 -11.98 18.78
N ASP A 236 18.29 -12.65 19.92
CA ASP A 236 19.06 -13.89 20.11
C ASP A 236 18.48 -15.01 19.24
N SER A 237 17.15 -15.12 19.20
CA SER A 237 16.47 -16.09 18.32
C SER A 237 16.81 -15.88 16.85
N PHE A 238 16.93 -14.64 16.41
CA PHE A 238 17.28 -14.34 15.02
C PHE A 238 18.75 -14.68 14.71
N LYS A 239 19.67 -14.36 15.63
CA LYS A 239 21.07 -14.79 15.51
C LYS A 239 21.18 -16.31 15.36
N ILE A 240 20.56 -17.05 16.29
CA ILE A 240 20.53 -18.53 16.26
C ILE A 240 19.90 -19.04 14.93
N ALA A 241 18.84 -18.40 14.44
CA ALA A 241 18.20 -18.81 13.19
C ALA A 241 19.11 -18.60 11.97
N LEU A 242 19.89 -17.50 11.92
CA LEU A 242 20.89 -17.25 10.89
C LEU A 242 22.03 -18.26 10.94
N GLU A 243 22.56 -18.55 12.12
CA GLU A 243 23.61 -19.55 12.32
C GLU A 243 23.15 -20.93 11.83
N LYS A 244 21.96 -21.39 12.24
CA LYS A 244 21.36 -22.65 11.80
C LYS A 244 21.13 -22.70 10.29
N SER A 245 20.81 -21.57 9.67
CA SER A 245 20.57 -21.51 8.22
C SER A 245 21.85 -21.37 7.40
N ARG A 246 23.00 -21.08 7.99
CA ARG A 246 24.24 -20.71 7.32
C ARG A 246 24.66 -21.68 6.21
N SER A 247 24.73 -22.98 6.50
CA SER A 247 25.09 -23.98 5.50
C SER A 247 24.16 -23.99 4.30
N ARG A 248 22.85 -23.82 4.54
CA ARG A 248 21.85 -23.72 3.48
C ARG A 248 21.97 -22.41 2.69
N ASP A 249 22.25 -21.29 3.39
CA ASP A 249 22.43 -19.98 2.77
C ASP A 249 23.66 -19.97 1.85
N LEU A 250 24.76 -20.59 2.27
CA LEU A 250 25.97 -20.81 1.46
C LEU A 250 25.67 -21.62 0.21
N PHE A 251 24.96 -22.73 0.35
CA PHE A 251 24.57 -23.58 -0.77
C PHE A 251 23.64 -22.85 -1.76
N LYS A 252 22.59 -22.18 -1.25
CA LYS A 252 21.59 -21.48 -2.06
C LYS A 252 22.03 -20.07 -2.49
N LYS A 253 23.17 -19.59 -1.99
CA LYS A 253 23.71 -18.26 -2.23
C LYS A 253 22.70 -17.12 -1.94
N ASN A 254 21.87 -17.32 -0.94
CA ASN A 254 20.90 -16.33 -0.49
C ASN A 254 20.48 -16.56 0.97
N THR A 255 20.03 -15.50 1.63
CA THR A 255 19.53 -15.52 3.00
C THR A 255 18.14 -16.15 3.06
N GLY A 256 17.97 -17.19 3.87
CA GLY A 256 16.74 -17.98 4.00
C GLY A 256 15.82 -17.57 5.14
N VAL A 257 16.27 -16.71 6.08
CA VAL A 257 15.57 -16.36 7.31
C VAL A 257 15.50 -14.85 7.45
N GLY A 258 14.39 -14.34 7.98
CA GLY A 258 14.18 -12.91 8.29
C GLY A 258 12.93 -12.32 7.61
N PRO A 259 12.62 -11.04 7.88
CA PRO A 259 11.35 -10.40 7.47
C PRO A 259 11.10 -10.39 5.95
N HIS A 260 12.11 -10.56 5.12
CA HIS A 260 11.96 -10.73 3.68
C HIS A 260 11.40 -12.10 3.27
N ARG A 261 11.30 -13.06 4.20
CA ARG A 261 10.74 -14.41 4.04
C ARG A 261 9.46 -14.63 4.83
N ASP A 262 9.16 -13.75 5.79
CA ASP A 262 7.98 -13.86 6.63
C ASP A 262 6.68 -13.74 5.83
N ASP A 263 5.57 -14.14 6.44
CA ASP A 263 4.24 -14.11 5.82
C ASP A 263 3.17 -13.59 6.78
N ILE A 264 1.96 -13.43 6.26
CA ILE A 264 0.74 -13.16 7.02
C ILE A 264 -0.28 -14.22 6.65
N ALA A 265 -0.96 -14.76 7.62
CA ALA A 265 -2.09 -15.66 7.42
C ALA A 265 -3.39 -15.03 7.90
N PHE A 266 -4.44 -15.22 7.14
CA PHE A 266 -5.80 -14.80 7.46
C PHE A 266 -6.66 -16.02 7.76
N TYR A 267 -7.47 -15.94 8.81
CA TYR A 267 -8.36 -17.03 9.22
C TYR A 267 -9.78 -16.51 9.38
N ILE A 268 -10.76 -17.31 8.93
CA ILE A 268 -12.17 -17.09 9.13
C ILE A 268 -12.71 -18.27 9.96
N ASN A 269 -13.26 -17.97 11.13
CA ASN A 269 -13.73 -19.00 12.09
C ASN A 269 -12.65 -20.06 12.41
N GLY A 270 -11.38 -19.65 12.47
CA GLY A 270 -10.25 -20.54 12.75
C GLY A 270 -9.74 -21.36 11.56
N MET A 271 -10.39 -21.28 10.40
CA MET A 271 -9.94 -21.94 9.17
C MET A 271 -9.15 -20.97 8.30
N ASP A 272 -8.10 -21.46 7.64
CA ASP A 272 -7.30 -20.66 6.73
C ASP A 272 -8.20 -20.09 5.61
N ALA A 273 -8.17 -18.77 5.45
CA ALA A 273 -9.01 -18.05 4.50
C ALA A 273 -8.75 -18.44 3.04
N ASN A 274 -7.61 -19.04 2.71
CA ASN A 274 -7.34 -19.55 1.36
C ASN A 274 -8.39 -20.58 0.90
N PHE A 275 -8.97 -21.33 1.82
CA PHE A 275 -10.02 -22.33 1.56
C PHE A 275 -11.44 -21.74 1.57
N GLY A 276 -11.58 -20.45 1.83
CA GLY A 276 -12.85 -19.77 1.88
C GLY A 276 -13.55 -19.67 0.50
N SER A 277 -14.85 -19.40 0.53
CA SER A 277 -15.63 -19.12 -0.67
C SER A 277 -15.25 -17.76 -1.28
N GLN A 278 -15.60 -17.51 -2.54
CA GLN A 278 -15.37 -16.20 -3.19
C GLN A 278 -16.07 -15.06 -2.42
N GLY A 279 -17.28 -15.30 -1.88
CA GLY A 279 -17.99 -14.34 -1.04
C GLY A 279 -17.21 -14.00 0.24
N GLN A 280 -16.64 -15.01 0.91
CA GLN A 280 -15.79 -14.82 2.09
C GLN A 280 -14.52 -14.02 1.76
N HIS A 281 -13.87 -14.32 0.63
CA HIS A 281 -12.69 -13.55 0.19
C HIS A 281 -13.01 -12.07 -0.04
N ARG A 282 -14.13 -11.76 -0.71
CA ARG A 282 -14.59 -10.38 -0.94
C ARG A 282 -14.92 -9.67 0.38
N SER A 283 -15.63 -10.35 1.29
CA SER A 283 -15.92 -9.81 2.64
C SER A 283 -14.64 -9.54 3.42
N LEU A 284 -13.70 -10.48 3.40
CA LEU A 284 -12.43 -10.36 4.11
C LEU A 284 -11.59 -9.19 3.56
N VAL A 285 -11.43 -9.08 2.25
CA VAL A 285 -10.70 -7.95 1.62
C VAL A 285 -11.35 -6.63 1.97
N LEU A 286 -12.67 -6.52 1.85
CA LEU A 286 -13.41 -5.30 2.22
C LEU A 286 -13.20 -4.96 3.70
N SER A 287 -13.26 -5.95 4.59
CA SER A 287 -13.04 -5.76 6.03
C SER A 287 -11.65 -5.23 6.35
N ILE A 288 -10.61 -5.78 5.69
CA ILE A 288 -9.23 -5.34 5.86
C ILE A 288 -9.06 -3.90 5.38
N LYS A 289 -9.59 -3.57 4.19
CA LYS A 289 -9.50 -2.23 3.63
C LYS A 289 -10.23 -1.17 4.47
N LEU A 290 -11.39 -1.50 5.01
CA LEU A 290 -12.10 -0.62 5.94
C LEU A 290 -11.35 -0.48 7.27
N ALA A 291 -10.70 -1.56 7.73
CA ALA A 291 -9.84 -1.53 8.92
C ALA A 291 -8.59 -0.66 8.71
N GLU A 292 -7.99 -0.66 7.52
CA GLU A 292 -6.87 0.22 7.17
C GLU A 292 -7.25 1.69 7.35
N ILE A 293 -8.44 2.10 6.91
CA ILE A 293 -8.94 3.47 7.04
C ILE A 293 -8.99 3.87 8.53
N GLU A 294 -9.65 3.05 9.36
CA GLU A 294 -9.77 3.33 10.81
C GLU A 294 -8.40 3.32 11.51
N LEU A 295 -7.52 2.38 11.12
CA LEU A 295 -6.18 2.29 11.68
C LEU A 295 -5.33 3.53 11.30
N MET A 296 -5.32 3.94 10.04
CA MET A 296 -4.60 5.14 9.60
C MET A 296 -5.11 6.39 10.32
N GLU A 297 -6.43 6.57 10.42
CA GLU A 297 -7.02 7.70 11.11
C GLU A 297 -6.65 7.71 12.60
N SER A 298 -6.66 6.55 13.26
CA SER A 298 -6.29 6.43 14.67
C SER A 298 -4.84 6.81 14.97
N ILE A 299 -3.93 6.61 14.00
CA ILE A 299 -2.49 6.88 14.16
C ILE A 299 -2.14 8.30 13.71
N THR A 300 -2.72 8.77 12.60
CA THR A 300 -2.35 10.05 11.97
C THR A 300 -3.25 11.21 12.37
N ASN A 301 -4.39 10.94 13.03
CA ASN A 301 -5.48 11.88 13.31
C ASN A 301 -6.05 12.60 12.05
N GLU A 302 -5.81 12.01 10.88
CA GLU A 302 -6.29 12.46 9.56
C GLU A 302 -6.91 11.28 8.83
N SER A 303 -8.12 11.47 8.28
CA SER A 303 -8.73 10.44 7.42
C SER A 303 -7.92 10.31 6.13
N PRO A 304 -7.56 9.08 5.69
CA PRO A 304 -6.89 8.87 4.41
C PRO A 304 -7.82 9.20 3.24
N ILE A 305 -7.26 9.34 2.05
CA ILE A 305 -8.02 9.46 0.80
C ILE A 305 -8.33 8.04 0.30
N LEU A 306 -9.58 7.81 -0.10
CA LEU A 306 -10.06 6.52 -0.57
C LEU A 306 -10.10 6.48 -2.09
N LEU A 307 -9.48 5.47 -2.68
CA LEU A 307 -9.42 5.23 -4.12
C LEU A 307 -10.14 3.91 -4.44
N LEU A 308 -11.22 3.95 -5.23
CA LEU A 308 -12.03 2.79 -5.62
C LEU A 308 -11.93 2.59 -7.13
N ASP A 309 -11.11 1.62 -7.56
CA ASP A 309 -10.89 1.33 -8.97
C ASP A 309 -11.81 0.19 -9.45
N ASP A 310 -12.95 0.56 -10.02
CA ASP A 310 -13.98 -0.33 -10.60
C ASP A 310 -14.54 -1.40 -9.63
N VAL A 311 -14.42 -1.15 -8.32
CA VAL A 311 -14.75 -2.11 -7.26
C VAL A 311 -16.27 -2.23 -7.05
N MET A 312 -17.01 -1.15 -7.31
CA MET A 312 -18.46 -1.13 -7.07
C MET A 312 -19.20 -2.20 -7.90
N SER A 313 -18.74 -2.48 -9.10
CA SER A 313 -19.32 -3.53 -9.98
C SER A 313 -19.07 -4.96 -9.49
N GLU A 314 -18.06 -5.16 -8.63
CA GLU A 314 -17.67 -6.47 -8.09
C GLU A 314 -18.35 -6.83 -6.76
N LEU A 315 -18.95 -5.85 -6.10
CA LEU A 315 -19.61 -6.00 -4.81
C LEU A 315 -21.12 -6.22 -4.97
N ASP A 316 -21.69 -7.07 -4.14
CA ASP A 316 -23.15 -7.16 -3.99
C ASP A 316 -23.70 -5.94 -3.23
N ASN A 317 -25.01 -5.77 -3.27
CA ASN A 317 -25.72 -4.63 -2.69
C ASN A 317 -25.38 -4.43 -1.20
N THR A 318 -25.24 -5.50 -0.43
CA THR A 318 -24.96 -5.41 1.02
C THR A 318 -23.55 -4.83 1.26
N ARG A 319 -22.54 -5.29 0.52
CA ARG A 319 -21.16 -4.81 0.62
C ARG A 319 -21.02 -3.40 0.05
N GLN A 320 -21.75 -3.09 -1.04
CA GLN A 320 -21.80 -1.72 -1.57
C GLN A 320 -22.35 -0.74 -0.54
N LEU A 321 -23.46 -1.06 0.15
CA LEU A 321 -24.02 -0.21 1.19
C LEU A 321 -23.03 0.02 2.34
N LYS A 322 -22.35 -1.03 2.82
CA LYS A 322 -21.34 -0.90 3.87
C LYS A 322 -20.16 -0.01 3.47
N LEU A 323 -19.71 -0.11 2.23
CA LEU A 323 -18.68 0.76 1.69
C LEU A 323 -19.17 2.21 1.59
N LEU A 324 -20.39 2.43 1.07
CA LEU A 324 -20.99 3.77 0.96
C LEU A 324 -21.25 4.43 2.32
N GLU A 325 -21.67 3.69 3.35
CA GLU A 325 -21.76 4.19 4.73
C GLU A 325 -20.42 4.74 5.24
N THR A 326 -19.31 4.11 4.88
CA THR A 326 -17.96 4.57 5.24
C THR A 326 -17.60 5.84 4.47
N ILE A 327 -17.92 5.91 3.18
CA ILE A 327 -17.68 7.06 2.30
C ILE A 327 -18.43 8.32 2.79
N SER A 328 -19.65 8.15 3.29
CA SER A 328 -20.49 9.28 3.76
C SER A 328 -19.94 10.01 4.98
N GLN A 329 -18.97 9.45 5.69
CA GLN A 329 -18.44 9.93 6.96
C GLN A 329 -17.26 10.91 6.88
N SER A 330 -17.10 11.74 5.85
CA SER A 330 -16.05 12.76 5.74
C SER A 330 -14.71 12.33 5.12
N ILE A 331 -14.66 11.20 4.44
CA ILE A 331 -13.46 10.72 3.72
C ILE A 331 -13.55 11.17 2.26
N GLN A 332 -12.54 11.88 1.75
CA GLN A 332 -12.48 12.14 0.32
C GLN A 332 -12.33 10.83 -0.43
N THR A 333 -13.24 10.58 -1.37
CA THR A 333 -13.32 9.34 -2.13
C THR A 333 -13.30 9.62 -3.62
N PHE A 334 -12.52 8.82 -4.34
CA PHE A 334 -12.45 8.78 -5.80
C PHE A 334 -12.94 7.43 -6.28
N ILE A 335 -13.94 7.42 -7.17
CA ILE A 335 -14.53 6.22 -7.74
C ILE A 335 -14.35 6.23 -9.25
N THR A 336 -13.86 5.13 -9.83
CA THR A 336 -13.96 4.89 -11.26
C THR A 336 -15.13 3.95 -11.55
N THR A 337 -15.93 4.27 -12.55
CA THR A 337 -17.06 3.42 -12.98
C THR A 337 -17.39 3.61 -14.46
N THR A 338 -18.06 2.64 -15.03
CA THR A 338 -18.61 2.73 -16.42
C THR A 338 -20.07 3.20 -16.45
N SER A 339 -20.79 3.09 -15.31
CA SER A 339 -22.19 3.49 -15.16
C SER A 339 -22.44 4.04 -13.76
N LEU A 340 -23.41 4.92 -13.62
CA LEU A 340 -23.89 5.43 -12.33
C LEU A 340 -24.97 4.52 -11.70
N ASP A 341 -25.46 3.51 -12.40
CA ASP A 341 -26.56 2.65 -11.97
C ASP A 341 -26.24 1.90 -10.66
N HIS A 342 -24.94 1.60 -10.45
CA HIS A 342 -24.44 0.93 -9.23
C HIS A 342 -24.23 1.90 -8.06
N LEU A 343 -24.45 3.19 -8.26
CA LEU A 343 -24.22 4.25 -7.30
C LEU A 343 -25.52 4.88 -6.80
N GLN A 344 -26.56 4.06 -6.60
CA GLN A 344 -27.82 4.49 -6.00
C GLN A 344 -27.59 4.94 -4.56
N ASN A 345 -28.14 6.10 -4.15
CA ASN A 345 -27.96 6.74 -2.83
C ASN A 345 -26.60 7.46 -2.61
N LEU A 346 -26.02 8.04 -3.65
CA LEU A 346 -24.87 8.92 -3.49
C LEU A 346 -25.26 10.22 -2.74
N PRO A 347 -24.32 10.83 -1.99
CA PRO A 347 -24.53 12.15 -1.39
C PRO A 347 -24.81 13.19 -2.47
N GLU A 348 -25.66 14.16 -2.17
CA GLU A 348 -26.00 15.26 -3.10
C GLU A 348 -24.79 16.11 -3.52
N ASN A 349 -23.74 16.15 -2.71
CA ASN A 349 -22.54 16.93 -2.96
C ASN A 349 -21.41 16.04 -3.52
N LEU A 350 -21.42 15.79 -4.82
CA LEU A 350 -20.41 15.04 -5.55
C LEU A 350 -19.97 15.79 -6.81
N SER A 351 -18.79 15.46 -7.35
CA SER A 351 -18.33 15.88 -8.66
C SER A 351 -18.23 14.68 -9.60
N ILE A 352 -18.82 14.82 -10.80
CA ILE A 352 -18.74 13.81 -11.85
C ILE A 352 -17.83 14.31 -12.96
N PHE A 353 -16.80 13.53 -13.25
CA PHE A 353 -15.83 13.79 -14.31
C PHE A 353 -16.03 12.76 -15.41
N ASN A 354 -16.43 13.21 -16.59
CA ASN A 354 -16.51 12.35 -17.77
C ASN A 354 -15.14 12.21 -18.42
N ILE A 355 -14.70 10.96 -18.59
CA ILE A 355 -13.38 10.64 -19.15
C ILE A 355 -13.55 10.04 -20.54
N GLN A 356 -12.96 10.70 -21.54
CA GLN A 356 -12.94 10.22 -22.93
C GLN A 356 -11.58 10.48 -23.56
N ASN A 357 -10.87 9.41 -23.95
CA ASN A 357 -9.56 9.47 -24.62
C ASN A 357 -8.54 10.36 -23.91
N GLY A 358 -8.43 10.26 -22.56
CA GLY A 358 -7.52 11.07 -21.76
C GLY A 358 -7.90 12.55 -21.63
N LYS A 359 -9.13 12.93 -22.01
CA LYS A 359 -9.70 14.25 -21.77
C LYS A 359 -10.76 14.16 -20.67
N ILE A 360 -10.83 15.19 -19.84
CA ILE A 360 -11.76 15.29 -18.72
C ILE A 360 -12.71 16.45 -18.96
N SER A 361 -13.99 16.19 -18.80
CA SER A 361 -15.02 17.22 -18.72
C SER A 361 -15.79 17.09 -17.42
N VAL A 362 -16.12 18.22 -16.79
CA VAL A 362 -16.91 18.28 -15.55
C VAL A 362 -18.37 18.52 -15.95
N ASN A 363 -19.27 17.73 -15.37
CA ASN A 363 -20.72 17.97 -15.50
C ASN A 363 -21.21 18.97 -14.46
#